data_229777ee44682c5be0ea2d140275c53d
#
_entry.id   229777ee44682c5be0ea2d140275c53d
#
_cell.length_a   1.000
_cell.length_b   1.000
_cell.length_c   1.000
_cell.angle_alpha   90.00
_cell.angle_beta   90.00
_cell.angle_gamma   90.00
#
_symmetry.space_group_name_H-M   'P 1'
#
loop_
_entity.id
_entity.type
_entity.pdbx_description
1 polymer ?
#
loop_
_entity_poly.entity_id
_entity_poly.type
_entity_poly.pdbx_seq_one_letter_code
_entity_poly.pdbx_strand_id
1 'polypeptide(L)'
;LKPGIDIPLRMISGHIGQEDKQAISAAWGGAAVYDWYGVGDTGVIAAEGPAQNGLYIWEDAQILEILDAETGAVLPDGHAGDMCATCLFKTGVYPIIRFDTNDVSTVLPPDLASGINFRRIPGFQGRSDNMVKLRGINVYPTAIGAMLDLHPSTTGEYYCRLTRAGVRDELTVVTEVREQGPALQADLLALLKRGLGVEVLVELAAPGATASATQIEARQKPIRLIDERD
;
A
#
# COMPACT_ATOMS: atom_id res chain seq x y z
N LEU A 1 13.97 -26.95 -7.37
CA LEU A 1 14.91 -25.84 -7.53
C LEU A 1 14.95 -25.02 -6.25
N LYS A 2 16.15 -24.72 -5.77
CA LYS A 2 16.34 -23.86 -4.59
C LYS A 2 16.68 -22.44 -5.05
N PRO A 3 15.90 -21.43 -4.64
CA PRO A 3 16.21 -20.03 -4.94
C PRO A 3 17.64 -19.68 -4.52
N GLY A 4 18.34 -18.86 -5.31
CA GLY A 4 19.70 -18.41 -5.02
C GLY A 4 20.80 -19.45 -5.14
N ILE A 5 20.48 -20.74 -5.25
CA ILE A 5 21.44 -21.84 -5.43
C ILE A 5 21.38 -22.38 -6.84
N ASP A 6 20.21 -22.88 -7.24
CA ASP A 6 20.00 -23.50 -8.56
C ASP A 6 19.70 -22.46 -9.65
N ILE A 7 19.26 -21.25 -9.25
CA ILE A 7 18.93 -20.14 -10.13
C ILE A 7 19.67 -18.89 -9.64
N PRO A 8 20.87 -18.59 -10.19
CA PRO A 8 21.63 -17.40 -9.81
C PRO A 8 21.04 -16.15 -10.44
N LEU A 9 20.06 -15.53 -9.78
CA LEU A 9 19.51 -14.26 -10.21
C LEU A 9 20.45 -13.11 -9.83
N ARG A 10 20.61 -12.18 -10.76
CA ARG A 10 21.34 -10.92 -10.50
C ARG A 10 20.40 -9.82 -10.03
N MET A 11 19.16 -9.88 -10.49
CA MET A 11 18.15 -8.85 -10.23
C MET A 11 16.76 -9.49 -10.20
N ILE A 12 15.93 -8.98 -9.31
CA ILE A 12 14.49 -9.23 -9.24
C ILE A 12 13.82 -7.88 -9.39
N SER A 13 12.86 -7.77 -10.31
CA SER A 13 12.04 -6.58 -10.48
C SER A 13 10.57 -6.99 -10.46
N GLY A 14 9.78 -6.34 -9.62
CA GLY A 14 8.39 -6.68 -9.42
C GLY A 14 7.62 -5.56 -8.73
N HIS A 15 6.32 -5.76 -8.57
CA HIS A 15 5.52 -4.92 -7.70
C HIS A 15 5.76 -5.38 -6.25
N ILE A 16 6.80 -4.81 -5.64
CA ILE A 16 7.28 -5.21 -4.30
C ILE A 16 6.43 -4.52 -3.22
N GLY A 17 6.11 -3.24 -3.44
CA GLY A 17 5.34 -2.45 -2.48
C GLY A 17 6.02 -2.35 -1.12
N GLN A 18 5.37 -2.88 -0.08
CA GLN A 18 5.86 -2.83 1.30
C GLN A 18 6.59 -4.11 1.75
N GLU A 19 6.80 -5.05 0.84
CA GLU A 19 7.53 -6.29 1.15
C GLU A 19 8.99 -6.02 1.52
N ASP A 20 9.56 -6.86 2.38
CA ASP A 20 10.95 -6.75 2.80
C ASP A 20 11.91 -7.16 1.67
N LYS A 21 12.45 -6.17 0.96
CA LYS A 21 13.43 -6.36 -0.10
C LYS A 21 14.70 -7.08 0.36
N GLN A 22 15.09 -6.91 1.62
CA GLN A 22 16.31 -7.57 2.16
C GLN A 22 16.05 -9.06 2.35
N ALA A 23 14.86 -9.43 2.86
CA ALA A 23 14.46 -10.81 2.99
C ALA A 23 14.35 -11.50 1.62
N ILE A 24 13.73 -10.82 0.63
CA ILE A 24 13.65 -11.33 -0.76
C ILE A 24 15.06 -11.51 -1.33
N SER A 25 15.92 -10.50 -1.23
CA SER A 25 17.28 -10.55 -1.72
C SER A 25 18.07 -11.74 -1.10
N ALA A 26 17.99 -11.89 0.22
CA ALA A 26 18.64 -12.97 0.95
C ALA A 26 18.14 -14.35 0.50
N ALA A 27 16.84 -14.53 0.29
CA ALA A 27 16.25 -15.78 -0.18
C ALA A 27 16.72 -16.16 -1.60
N TRP A 28 17.11 -15.16 -2.40
CA TRP A 28 17.58 -15.35 -3.79
C TRP A 28 19.09 -15.12 -3.98
N GLY A 29 19.87 -15.39 -2.95
CA GLY A 29 21.34 -15.40 -3.04
C GLY A 29 21.97 -14.02 -3.21
N GLY A 30 21.32 -12.96 -2.72
CA GLY A 30 21.82 -11.58 -2.78
C GLY A 30 21.43 -10.84 -4.07
N ALA A 31 20.41 -11.30 -4.80
CA ALA A 31 19.90 -10.60 -5.97
C ALA A 31 19.41 -9.19 -5.61
N ALA A 32 19.73 -8.19 -6.44
CA ALA A 32 19.20 -6.84 -6.25
C ALA A 32 17.68 -6.82 -6.50
N VAL A 33 16.91 -6.19 -5.59
CA VAL A 33 15.45 -6.16 -5.64
C VAL A 33 15.00 -4.74 -5.94
N TYR A 34 14.23 -4.57 -7.02
CA TYR A 34 13.70 -3.29 -7.46
C TYR A 34 12.19 -3.33 -7.52
N ASP A 35 11.57 -2.26 -7.02
CA ASP A 35 10.13 -2.06 -7.08
C ASP A 35 9.71 -1.33 -8.36
N TRP A 36 8.48 -1.57 -8.81
CA TRP A 36 7.81 -0.78 -9.81
C TRP A 36 6.31 -0.68 -9.48
N TYR A 37 5.69 0.37 -9.96
CA TYR A 37 4.25 0.60 -9.84
C TYR A 37 3.60 0.65 -11.22
N GLY A 38 2.44 0.05 -11.34
CA GLY A 38 1.60 0.10 -12.52
C GLY A 38 0.32 -0.69 -12.33
N VAL A 39 -0.64 -0.48 -13.20
CA VAL A 39 -1.91 -1.20 -13.22
C VAL A 39 -2.12 -1.87 -14.58
N GLY A 40 -2.98 -2.89 -14.64
CA GLY A 40 -3.20 -3.68 -15.85
C GLY A 40 -3.57 -2.84 -17.09
N ASP A 41 -4.33 -1.77 -16.87
CA ASP A 41 -4.81 -0.89 -17.93
C ASP A 41 -3.70 0.02 -18.49
N THR A 42 -2.82 0.54 -17.65
CA THR A 42 -1.76 1.47 -18.04
C THR A 42 -0.43 0.80 -18.36
N GLY A 43 -0.18 -0.38 -17.78
CA GLY A 43 1.15 -0.96 -17.69
C GLY A 43 1.98 -0.31 -16.59
N VAL A 44 3.32 -0.40 -16.69
CA VAL A 44 4.22 0.21 -15.69
C VAL A 44 4.16 1.73 -15.82
N ILE A 45 3.91 2.40 -14.68
CA ILE A 45 3.85 3.87 -14.59
C ILE A 45 5.16 4.42 -14.03
N ALA A 46 5.73 3.77 -13.04
CA ALA A 46 6.96 4.20 -12.37
C ALA A 46 7.80 3.01 -11.94
N ALA A 47 9.12 3.16 -11.92
CA ALA A 47 10.04 2.11 -11.49
C ALA A 47 11.25 2.70 -10.75
N GLU A 48 11.83 1.90 -9.85
CA GLU A 48 13.04 2.30 -9.13
C GLU A 48 14.26 2.38 -10.03
N GLY A 49 15.09 3.34 -9.73
CA GLY A 49 16.46 3.41 -10.21
C GLY A 49 17.48 2.82 -9.23
N PRO A 50 18.77 2.85 -9.59
CA PRO A 50 19.83 2.26 -8.76
C PRO A 50 19.94 2.83 -7.33
N ALA A 51 19.52 4.08 -7.12
CA ALA A 51 19.54 4.73 -5.80
C ALA A 51 18.45 4.23 -4.85
N GLN A 52 17.41 3.54 -5.37
CA GLN A 52 16.27 3.02 -4.60
C GLN A 52 15.62 4.05 -3.66
N ASN A 53 15.53 5.30 -4.11
CA ASN A 53 15.01 6.44 -3.37
C ASN A 53 13.64 6.93 -3.86
N GLY A 54 12.82 6.00 -4.31
CA GLY A 54 11.51 6.20 -4.92
C GLY A 54 11.48 5.69 -6.36
N LEU A 55 10.28 5.65 -6.93
CA LEU A 55 10.03 5.16 -8.28
C LEU A 55 9.96 6.34 -9.23
N TYR A 56 10.80 6.36 -10.25
CA TYR A 56 10.81 7.38 -11.30
C TYR A 56 9.62 7.19 -12.23
N ILE A 57 8.80 8.21 -12.36
CA ILE A 57 7.63 8.24 -13.25
C ILE A 57 8.15 8.25 -14.70
N TRP A 58 7.65 7.37 -15.55
CA TRP A 58 8.03 7.33 -16.96
C TRP A 58 7.34 8.45 -17.74
N GLU A 59 7.78 9.70 -17.52
CA GLU A 59 7.16 10.93 -18.06
C GLU A 59 7.28 11.08 -19.56
N ASP A 60 8.13 10.30 -20.20
CA ASP A 60 8.21 10.18 -21.66
C ASP A 60 7.11 9.27 -22.27
N ALA A 61 6.50 8.43 -21.44
CA ALA A 61 5.47 7.47 -21.86
C ALA A 61 4.11 7.74 -21.22
N GLN A 62 4.07 8.43 -20.09
CA GLN A 62 2.85 8.64 -19.31
C GLN A 62 2.82 10.01 -18.63
N ILE A 63 1.63 10.57 -18.49
CA ILE A 63 1.37 11.71 -17.62
C ILE A 63 0.74 11.18 -16.36
N LEU A 64 1.35 11.49 -15.20
CA LEU A 64 0.80 11.17 -13.89
C LEU A 64 0.36 12.46 -13.19
N GLU A 65 -0.93 12.51 -12.86
CA GLU A 65 -1.56 13.54 -12.03
C GLU A 65 -1.90 12.94 -10.67
N ILE A 66 -1.88 13.76 -9.63
CA ILE A 66 -2.43 13.38 -8.31
C ILE A 66 -3.73 14.14 -8.14
N LEU A 67 -4.81 13.42 -7.85
CA LEU A 67 -6.14 13.97 -7.71
C LEU A 67 -6.60 13.94 -6.24
N ASP A 68 -7.33 14.95 -5.86
CA ASP A 68 -8.14 14.93 -4.65
C ASP A 68 -9.29 13.93 -4.82
N ALA A 69 -9.37 12.92 -3.94
CA ALA A 69 -10.32 11.83 -4.04
C ALA A 69 -11.80 12.25 -3.92
N GLU A 70 -12.08 13.40 -3.29
CA GLU A 70 -13.45 13.90 -3.09
C GLU A 70 -13.90 14.79 -4.27
N THR A 71 -13.00 15.64 -4.77
CA THR A 71 -13.33 16.67 -5.77
C THR A 71 -12.87 16.35 -7.17
N GLY A 72 -11.91 15.42 -7.34
CA GLY A 72 -11.25 15.13 -8.61
C GLY A 72 -10.31 16.26 -9.09
N ALA A 73 -10.06 17.28 -8.27
CA ALA A 73 -9.16 18.35 -8.60
C ALA A 73 -7.70 17.89 -8.59
N VAL A 74 -6.88 18.42 -9.51
CA VAL A 74 -5.45 18.11 -9.55
C VAL A 74 -4.77 18.79 -8.36
N LEU A 75 -4.04 17.99 -7.57
CA LEU A 75 -3.27 18.45 -6.43
C LEU A 75 -1.85 18.85 -6.85
N PRO A 76 -1.24 19.85 -6.19
CA PRO A 76 0.15 20.18 -6.39
C PRO A 76 1.09 19.04 -5.96
N ASP A 77 2.30 18.98 -6.55
CA ASP A 77 3.34 18.06 -6.11
C ASP A 77 3.58 18.17 -4.58
N GLY A 78 3.87 17.05 -3.94
CA GLY A 78 4.04 16.98 -2.50
C GLY A 78 2.75 16.67 -1.71
N HIS A 79 1.58 16.69 -2.35
CA HIS A 79 0.31 16.31 -1.73
C HIS A 79 -0.03 14.85 -2.09
N ALA A 80 -0.59 14.14 -1.12
CA ALA A 80 -1.08 12.78 -1.33
C ALA A 80 -2.50 12.79 -1.90
N GLY A 81 -2.76 11.91 -2.87
CA GLY A 81 -4.07 11.75 -3.50
C GLY A 81 -4.06 10.61 -4.50
N ASP A 82 -5.14 10.46 -5.24
CA ASP A 82 -5.31 9.39 -6.22
C ASP A 82 -4.41 9.60 -7.43
N MET A 83 -3.71 8.55 -7.80
CA MET A 83 -2.92 8.53 -9.02
C MET A 83 -3.82 8.39 -10.25
N CYS A 84 -3.78 9.38 -11.11
CA CYS A 84 -4.49 9.43 -12.38
C CYS A 84 -3.51 9.41 -13.54
N ALA A 85 -3.57 8.39 -14.39
CA ALA A 85 -2.60 8.17 -15.45
C ALA A 85 -3.18 8.38 -16.85
N THR A 86 -2.41 9.04 -17.71
CA THR A 86 -2.66 9.13 -19.16
C THR A 86 -1.52 8.48 -19.91
N CYS A 87 -1.80 7.46 -20.72
CA CYS A 87 -0.80 6.77 -21.54
C CYS A 87 -0.60 7.50 -22.87
N LEU A 88 0.63 7.91 -23.16
CA LEU A 88 0.97 8.59 -24.41
C LEU A 88 1.23 7.63 -25.58
N PHE A 89 1.44 6.35 -25.28
CA PHE A 89 1.79 5.32 -26.28
C PHE A 89 0.62 4.42 -26.71
N LYS A 90 -0.51 4.46 -26.00
CA LYS A 90 -1.69 3.65 -26.34
C LYS A 90 -2.55 4.35 -27.39
N THR A 91 -2.47 3.88 -28.63
CA THR A 91 -3.19 4.46 -29.78
C THR A 91 -4.31 3.58 -30.31
N GLY A 92 -4.63 2.48 -29.63
CA GLY A 92 -5.67 1.53 -30.04
C GLY A 92 -7.09 1.96 -29.70
N VAL A 93 -8.02 1.03 -29.78
CA VAL A 93 -9.47 1.26 -29.51
C VAL A 93 -9.79 1.58 -28.04
N TYR A 94 -8.84 1.38 -27.16
CA TYR A 94 -8.96 1.70 -25.72
C TYR A 94 -7.81 2.62 -25.29
N PRO A 95 -7.88 3.91 -25.63
CA PRO A 95 -6.90 4.88 -25.15
C PRO A 95 -7.11 5.10 -23.66
N ILE A 96 -6.01 5.15 -22.89
CA ILE A 96 -6.04 5.45 -21.46
C ILE A 96 -5.78 6.95 -21.30
N ILE A 97 -6.84 7.69 -21.02
CA ILE A 97 -6.79 9.15 -20.82
C ILE A 97 -7.42 9.45 -19.46
N ARG A 98 -6.64 10.01 -18.54
CA ARG A 98 -7.02 10.33 -17.16
C ARG A 98 -7.71 9.15 -16.46
N PHE A 99 -7.05 8.00 -16.51
CA PHE A 99 -7.50 6.80 -15.81
C PHE A 99 -7.19 6.92 -14.32
N ASP A 100 -8.23 7.00 -13.52
CA ASP A 100 -8.11 6.99 -12.07
C ASP A 100 -7.85 5.57 -11.59
N THR A 101 -6.70 5.39 -10.93
CA THR A 101 -6.29 4.07 -10.43
C THR A 101 -6.92 3.74 -9.08
N ASN A 102 -7.50 4.74 -8.39
CA ASN A 102 -7.87 4.70 -6.98
C ASN A 102 -6.70 4.30 -6.05
N ASP A 103 -5.49 4.32 -6.54
CA ASP A 103 -4.29 4.08 -5.77
C ASP A 103 -3.67 5.42 -5.36
N VAL A 104 -3.31 5.54 -4.09
CA VAL A 104 -2.82 6.80 -3.52
C VAL A 104 -1.30 6.84 -3.54
N SER A 105 -0.76 7.98 -3.93
CA SER A 105 0.66 8.32 -3.81
C SER A 105 0.86 9.83 -3.73
N THR A 106 2.12 10.25 -3.80
CA THR A 106 2.55 11.65 -3.76
C THR A 106 3.62 11.86 -4.82
N VAL A 107 3.56 12.92 -5.60
CA VAL A 107 4.65 13.24 -6.52
C VAL A 107 5.77 13.97 -5.77
N LEU A 108 6.97 13.45 -5.92
CA LEU A 108 8.23 14.01 -5.41
C LEU A 108 9.03 14.64 -6.56
N PRO A 109 9.84 15.67 -6.28
CA PRO A 109 10.70 16.28 -7.31
C PRO A 109 11.71 15.28 -7.86
N PRO A 110 12.31 15.56 -9.05
CA PRO A 110 13.41 14.78 -9.58
C PRO A 110 14.59 14.70 -8.58
N ASP A 111 15.30 13.58 -8.59
CA ASP A 111 16.59 13.47 -7.94
C ASP A 111 17.70 13.75 -8.95
N LEU A 112 18.11 15.01 -9.05
CA LEU A 112 19.11 15.43 -10.02
C LEU A 112 20.48 14.79 -9.82
N ALA A 113 20.79 14.30 -8.61
CA ALA A 113 22.04 13.60 -8.33
C ALA A 113 22.10 12.21 -8.99
N SER A 114 20.97 11.61 -9.29
CA SER A 114 20.86 10.32 -9.98
C SER A 114 21.13 10.41 -11.49
N GLY A 115 21.11 11.61 -12.06
CA GLY A 115 21.15 11.84 -13.51
C GLY A 115 19.81 11.58 -14.23
N ILE A 116 18.77 11.22 -13.49
CA ILE A 116 17.41 10.98 -14.00
C ILE A 116 16.55 12.20 -13.69
N ASN A 117 16.05 12.88 -14.73
CA ASN A 117 15.29 14.12 -14.61
C ASN A 117 13.77 13.92 -14.55
N PHE A 118 13.30 12.71 -14.25
CA PHE A 118 11.89 12.42 -14.05
C PHE A 118 11.49 12.65 -12.59
N ARG A 119 10.27 13.11 -12.36
CA ARG A 119 9.68 13.15 -11.03
C ARG A 119 9.53 11.72 -10.48
N ARG A 120 9.30 11.60 -9.21
CA ARG A 120 9.24 10.30 -8.53
C ARG A 120 7.97 10.19 -7.69
N ILE A 121 7.61 8.95 -7.36
CA ILE A 121 6.67 8.65 -6.29
C ILE A 121 7.40 7.81 -5.22
N PRO A 122 7.03 7.90 -3.94
CA PRO A 122 7.60 7.04 -2.89
C PRO A 122 7.15 5.58 -3.03
N GLY A 123 6.18 5.30 -3.90
CA GLY A 123 5.53 4.03 -4.11
C GLY A 123 4.05 4.07 -3.79
N PHE A 124 3.41 2.92 -3.78
CA PHE A 124 2.01 2.74 -3.42
C PHE A 124 1.81 3.00 -1.92
N GLN A 125 0.89 3.91 -1.56
CA GLN A 125 0.59 4.28 -0.17
C GLN A 125 -0.73 3.71 0.34
N GLY A 126 -1.63 3.29 -0.56
CA GLY A 126 -2.93 2.75 -0.22
C GLY A 126 -3.94 2.97 -1.33
N ARG A 127 -5.20 2.64 -1.07
CA ARG A 127 -6.31 2.88 -2.01
C ARG A 127 -7.32 3.85 -1.42
N SER A 128 -7.77 4.80 -2.23
CA SER A 128 -8.79 5.77 -1.82
C SER A 128 -10.17 5.14 -1.65
N ASP A 129 -10.50 4.14 -2.48
CA ASP A 129 -11.76 3.39 -2.36
C ASP A 129 -11.88 2.55 -1.07
N ASN A 130 -10.76 2.32 -0.39
CA ASN A 130 -10.69 1.69 0.92
C ASN A 130 -10.25 2.67 2.03
N MET A 131 -10.20 3.96 1.74
CA MET A 131 -9.82 4.98 2.71
C MET A 131 -10.97 5.23 3.69
N VAL A 132 -10.65 5.32 4.96
CA VAL A 132 -11.56 5.72 6.02
C VAL A 132 -11.14 7.08 6.57
N LYS A 133 -12.03 8.07 6.48
CA LYS A 133 -11.80 9.38 7.11
C LYS A 133 -12.21 9.31 8.58
N LEU A 134 -11.23 9.13 9.47
CA LEU A 134 -11.47 8.99 10.90
C LEU A 134 -11.02 10.27 11.62
N ARG A 135 -11.97 11.04 12.17
CA ARG A 135 -11.69 12.30 12.90
C ARG A 135 -10.82 13.29 12.11
N GLY A 136 -11.04 13.39 10.79
CA GLY A 136 -10.29 14.27 9.89
C GLY A 136 -8.96 13.71 9.39
N ILE A 137 -8.57 12.50 9.80
CA ILE A 137 -7.36 11.82 9.35
C ILE A 137 -7.74 10.71 8.37
N ASN A 138 -7.06 10.67 7.24
CA ASN A 138 -7.23 9.61 6.27
C ASN A 138 -6.48 8.35 6.74
N VAL A 139 -7.21 7.28 7.00
CA VAL A 139 -6.68 5.97 7.38
C VAL A 139 -6.85 5.00 6.23
N TYR A 140 -5.77 4.36 5.83
CA TYR A 140 -5.76 3.33 4.80
C TYR A 140 -5.66 1.96 5.46
N PRO A 141 -6.75 1.17 5.50
CA PRO A 141 -6.75 -0.16 6.12
C PRO A 141 -5.64 -1.07 5.62
N THR A 142 -5.28 -0.99 4.34
CA THR A 142 -4.20 -1.79 3.76
C THR A 142 -2.81 -1.46 4.30
N ALA A 143 -2.58 -0.24 4.78
CA ALA A 143 -1.30 0.17 5.36
C ALA A 143 -1.11 -0.31 6.82
N ILE A 144 -2.19 -0.77 7.47
CA ILE A 144 -2.14 -1.24 8.87
C ILE A 144 -1.31 -2.51 9.00
N GLY A 145 -1.29 -3.37 7.97
CA GLY A 145 -0.51 -4.60 7.98
C GLY A 145 0.96 -4.39 8.28
N ALA A 146 1.60 -3.45 7.59
CA ALA A 146 3.01 -3.13 7.83
C ALA A 146 3.30 -2.65 9.26
N MET A 147 2.32 -2.03 9.93
CA MET A 147 2.47 -1.65 11.34
C MET A 147 2.34 -2.86 12.26
N LEU A 148 1.38 -3.76 11.98
CA LEU A 148 1.18 -4.97 12.77
C LEU A 148 2.39 -5.91 12.66
N ASP A 149 3.03 -6.01 11.49
CA ASP A 149 4.21 -6.84 11.25
C ASP A 149 5.43 -6.41 12.09
N LEU A 150 5.43 -5.19 12.62
CA LEU A 150 6.46 -4.75 13.58
C LEU A 150 6.34 -5.44 14.94
N HIS A 151 5.22 -6.09 15.25
CA HIS A 151 5.03 -6.76 16.52
C HIS A 151 5.11 -8.28 16.39
N PRO A 152 6.05 -8.97 17.08
CA PRO A 152 6.32 -10.40 16.87
C PRO A 152 5.17 -11.33 17.24
N SER A 153 4.20 -10.86 18.05
CA SER A 153 3.06 -11.67 18.46
C SER A 153 1.93 -11.71 17.44
N THR A 154 1.92 -10.86 16.40
CA THR A 154 0.93 -10.89 15.33
C THR A 154 1.25 -11.99 14.32
N THR A 155 0.24 -12.44 13.57
CA THR A 155 0.44 -13.38 12.45
C THR A 155 0.57 -12.66 11.10
N GLY A 156 0.29 -11.34 11.06
CA GLY A 156 0.15 -10.56 9.84
C GLY A 156 -1.27 -10.55 9.26
N GLU A 157 -2.17 -11.43 9.74
CA GLU A 157 -3.56 -11.47 9.29
C GLU A 157 -4.45 -10.55 10.12
N TYR A 158 -5.25 -9.75 9.41
CA TYR A 158 -6.15 -8.77 10.01
C TYR A 158 -7.21 -8.30 9.03
N TYR A 159 -8.23 -7.64 9.57
CA TYR A 159 -9.12 -6.74 8.83
C TYR A 159 -9.54 -5.56 9.71
N CYS A 160 -10.06 -4.53 9.10
CA CYS A 160 -10.62 -3.37 9.77
C CYS A 160 -12.14 -3.40 9.67
N ARG A 161 -12.83 -3.19 10.77
CA ARG A 161 -14.28 -3.06 10.86
C ARG A 161 -14.61 -1.60 11.16
N LEU A 162 -15.34 -0.97 10.25
CA LEU A 162 -15.79 0.40 10.41
C LEU A 162 -17.24 0.40 10.85
N THR A 163 -17.50 1.00 12.01
CA THR A 163 -18.83 1.12 12.59
C THR A 163 -19.16 2.57 12.90
N ARG A 164 -20.40 2.85 13.22
CA ARG A 164 -20.83 4.18 13.67
C ARG A 164 -21.46 4.12 15.04
N ALA A 165 -20.85 4.81 16.01
CA ALA A 165 -21.38 4.99 17.35
C ALA A 165 -21.97 6.40 17.50
N GLY A 166 -23.28 6.52 17.35
CA GLY A 166 -23.99 7.80 17.31
C GLY A 166 -23.59 8.63 16.10
N VAL A 167 -22.85 9.72 16.31
CA VAL A 167 -22.35 10.60 15.24
C VAL A 167 -20.87 10.38 14.89
N ARG A 168 -20.24 9.39 15.48
CA ARG A 168 -18.80 9.16 15.33
C ARG A 168 -18.52 7.84 14.66
N ASP A 169 -17.67 7.88 13.66
CA ASP A 169 -17.14 6.68 13.05
C ASP A 169 -16.02 6.10 13.93
N GLU A 170 -16.06 4.78 14.13
CA GLU A 170 -15.09 4.00 14.89
C GLU A 170 -14.48 2.92 14.00
N LEU A 171 -13.16 2.83 14.03
CA LEU A 171 -12.41 1.81 13.31
C LEU A 171 -11.85 0.82 14.30
N THR A 172 -12.24 -0.44 14.18
CA THR A 172 -11.69 -1.57 14.95
C THR A 172 -10.76 -2.37 14.05
N VAL A 173 -9.51 -2.52 14.48
CA VAL A 173 -8.54 -3.42 13.86
C VAL A 173 -8.66 -4.77 14.55
N VAL A 174 -9.18 -5.77 13.83
CA VAL A 174 -9.26 -7.16 14.28
C VAL A 174 -8.02 -7.86 13.76
N THR A 175 -7.10 -8.22 14.63
CA THR A 175 -5.80 -8.82 14.25
C THR A 175 -5.60 -10.17 14.90
N GLU A 176 -5.07 -11.11 14.13
CA GLU A 176 -4.71 -12.43 14.64
C GLU A 176 -3.39 -12.37 15.40
N VAL A 177 -3.39 -12.99 16.56
CA VAL A 177 -2.23 -13.03 17.46
C VAL A 177 -1.97 -14.45 17.94
N ARG A 178 -0.70 -14.77 18.19
CA ARG A 178 -0.28 -16.09 18.68
C ARG A 178 -0.69 -16.34 20.13
N GLU A 179 -0.70 -15.27 20.93
CA GLU A 179 -1.10 -15.31 22.35
C GLU A 179 -1.95 -14.08 22.65
N GLN A 180 -3.06 -14.26 23.33
CA GLN A 180 -3.98 -13.16 23.69
C GLN A 180 -3.70 -12.65 25.09
N GLY A 181 -3.84 -11.33 25.27
CA GLY A 181 -3.73 -10.73 26.61
C GLY A 181 -3.92 -9.22 26.60
N PRO A 182 -4.34 -8.64 27.73
CA PRO A 182 -4.61 -7.20 27.82
C PRO A 182 -3.35 -6.34 27.62
N ALA A 183 -2.18 -6.83 27.97
CA ALA A 183 -0.92 -6.14 27.74
C ALA A 183 -0.62 -6.02 26.24
N LEU A 184 -0.76 -7.12 25.50
CA LEU A 184 -0.59 -7.11 24.05
C LEU A 184 -1.58 -6.19 23.34
N GLN A 185 -2.84 -6.20 23.76
CA GLN A 185 -3.85 -5.29 23.22
C GLN A 185 -3.46 -3.82 23.42
N ALA A 186 -2.96 -3.46 24.61
CA ALA A 186 -2.49 -2.11 24.90
C ALA A 186 -1.26 -1.71 24.05
N ASP A 187 -0.33 -2.64 23.84
CA ASP A 187 0.87 -2.41 23.03
C ASP A 187 0.50 -2.17 21.55
N LEU A 188 -0.42 -2.97 21.01
CA LEU A 188 -0.90 -2.80 19.64
C LEU A 188 -1.71 -1.50 19.47
N LEU A 189 -2.53 -1.12 20.44
CA LEU A 189 -3.21 0.18 20.46
C LEU A 189 -2.21 1.34 20.41
N ALA A 190 -1.15 1.29 21.22
CA ALA A 190 -0.12 2.31 21.24
C ALA A 190 0.68 2.36 19.93
N LEU A 191 0.97 1.20 19.34
CA LEU A 191 1.66 1.07 18.05
C LEU A 191 0.83 1.71 16.93
N LEU A 192 -0.43 1.32 16.80
CA LEU A 192 -1.33 1.82 15.76
C LEU A 192 -1.62 3.32 15.93
N LYS A 193 -1.85 3.79 17.16
CA LYS A 193 -2.04 5.24 17.43
C LYS A 193 -0.84 6.07 16.97
N ARG A 194 0.38 5.58 17.20
CA ARG A 194 1.61 6.24 16.74
C ARG A 194 1.72 6.28 15.21
N GLY A 195 1.42 5.14 14.56
CA GLY A 195 1.56 5.02 13.10
C GLY A 195 0.47 5.77 12.33
N LEU A 196 -0.78 5.71 12.81
CA LEU A 196 -1.94 6.31 12.14
C LEU A 196 -2.17 7.78 12.51
N GLY A 197 -1.65 8.25 13.63
CA GLY A 197 -1.93 9.59 14.15
C GLY A 197 -3.35 9.77 14.71
N VAL A 198 -4.14 8.70 14.80
CA VAL A 198 -5.52 8.68 15.29
C VAL A 198 -5.77 7.43 16.14
N GLU A 199 -6.69 7.51 17.08
CA GLU A 199 -7.07 6.37 17.91
C GLU A 199 -8.00 5.42 17.13
N VAL A 200 -7.68 4.14 17.20
CA VAL A 200 -8.50 3.02 16.72
C VAL A 200 -8.78 2.05 17.86
N LEU A 201 -9.71 1.15 17.67
CA LEU A 201 -9.92 0.03 18.59
C LEU A 201 -9.12 -1.17 18.09
N VAL A 202 -8.72 -2.06 18.99
CA VAL A 202 -8.03 -3.31 18.67
C VAL A 202 -8.79 -4.48 19.29
N GLU A 203 -9.08 -5.47 18.46
CA GLU A 203 -9.65 -6.74 18.86
C GLU A 203 -8.66 -7.85 18.52
N LEU A 204 -8.32 -8.67 19.51
CA LEU A 204 -7.40 -9.79 19.33
C LEU A 204 -8.17 -11.04 18.92
N ALA A 205 -7.77 -11.65 17.83
CA ALA A 205 -8.35 -12.87 17.30
C ALA A 205 -7.36 -14.03 17.38
N ALA A 206 -7.86 -15.26 17.46
CA ALA A 206 -7.03 -16.45 17.37
C ALA A 206 -6.54 -16.66 15.91
N PRO A 207 -5.40 -17.33 15.69
CA PRO A 207 -4.94 -17.66 14.34
C PRO A 207 -6.01 -18.38 13.52
N GLY A 208 -6.25 -17.91 12.28
CA GLY A 208 -7.28 -18.41 11.36
C GLY A 208 -8.69 -17.81 11.57
N ALA A 209 -8.93 -17.05 12.63
CA ALA A 209 -10.26 -16.54 12.93
C ALA A 209 -10.73 -15.43 11.95
N THR A 210 -9.80 -14.75 11.28
CA THR A 210 -10.12 -13.69 10.31
C THR A 210 -10.39 -14.22 8.90
N ALA A 211 -10.11 -15.49 8.61
CA ALA A 211 -10.13 -16.06 7.25
C ALA A 211 -11.48 -15.89 6.53
N SER A 212 -12.59 -16.09 7.25
CA SER A 212 -13.94 -15.93 6.68
C SER A 212 -14.25 -14.47 6.31
N ALA A 213 -13.86 -13.53 7.17
CA ALA A 213 -14.09 -12.11 6.97
C ALA A 213 -13.21 -11.54 5.83
N THR A 214 -11.96 -11.95 5.79
CA THR A 214 -10.99 -11.52 4.78
C THR A 214 -11.14 -12.26 3.44
N GLN A 215 -11.83 -13.40 3.41
CA GLN A 215 -11.96 -14.30 2.26
C GLN A 215 -10.58 -14.69 1.67
N ILE A 216 -9.55 -14.78 2.49
CA ILE A 216 -8.17 -14.98 2.04
C ILE A 216 -7.99 -16.29 1.24
N GLU A 217 -8.77 -17.33 1.55
CA GLU A 217 -8.72 -18.60 0.83
C GLU A 217 -9.35 -18.55 -0.56
N ALA A 218 -10.27 -17.59 -0.78
CA ALA A 218 -11.05 -17.47 -2.03
C ALA A 218 -10.58 -16.33 -2.94
N ARG A 219 -9.75 -15.40 -2.43
CA ARG A 219 -9.34 -14.19 -3.14
C ARG A 219 -7.83 -14.03 -3.17
N GLN A 220 -7.30 -13.54 -4.30
CA GLN A 220 -5.86 -13.19 -4.41
C GLN A 220 -5.48 -12.04 -3.46
N LYS A 221 -6.42 -11.11 -3.21
CA LYS A 221 -6.22 -10.00 -2.28
C LYS A 221 -7.28 -10.09 -1.19
N PRO A 222 -6.91 -10.23 0.09
CA PRO A 222 -7.85 -10.31 1.20
C PRO A 222 -8.62 -9.00 1.37
N ILE A 223 -9.87 -9.10 1.85
CA ILE A 223 -10.65 -7.94 2.26
C ILE A 223 -10.02 -7.37 3.52
N ARG A 224 -9.63 -6.09 3.49
CA ARG A 224 -9.02 -5.41 4.64
C ARG A 224 -9.95 -4.38 5.30
N LEU A 225 -11.09 -4.05 4.69
CA LEU A 225 -12.11 -3.16 5.26
C LEU A 225 -13.50 -3.79 5.11
N ILE A 226 -14.23 -3.84 6.21
CA ILE A 226 -15.65 -4.17 6.27
C ILE A 226 -16.36 -2.93 6.84
N ASP A 227 -17.19 -2.30 6.02
CA ASP A 227 -17.97 -1.14 6.43
C ASP A 227 -19.35 -1.61 6.89
N GLU A 228 -19.59 -1.44 8.19
CA GLU A 228 -20.85 -1.80 8.87
C GLU A 228 -21.62 -0.54 9.32
N ARG A 229 -21.34 0.61 8.72
CA ARG A 229 -22.10 1.83 9.00
C ARG A 229 -23.46 1.76 8.28
N ASP A 230 -24.53 1.95 9.03
CA ASP A 230 -25.90 2.11 8.53
C ASP A 230 -26.13 3.53 7.97
#